data_e2c2acc56aa656244e8b4e77d57ffccd
#
_entry.id   e2c2acc56aa656244e8b4e77d57ffccd
#
_cell.length_a   1.000
_cell.length_b   1.000
_cell.length_c   1.000
_cell.angle_alpha   90.00
_cell.angle_beta   90.00
_cell.angle_gamma   90.00
#
_symmetry.space_group_name_H-M   'P 1'
#
loop_
_entity.id
_entity.type
_entity.pdbx_description
1 polymer ?
#
loop_
_entity_poly.entity_id
_entity_poly.type
_entity_poly.pdbx_seq_one_letter_code
_entity_poly.pdbx_strand_id
1 'polypeptide(L)'
;MRLELTRSVVRSWQPSDTRTIVRHANNRQVWLMLRDQFPHPYSERDSATFIAYVRTQQPETSFAIEVDGEAAGGIGLKLHTDIERVSAEIGYWLGQDHWGRGICAEAVRAVTAFAVDAYSLTRVFAVPFAHNTASCRVLEKAGYVLEGTMRRSAIKDGRVVDQKLYGWVL
;
A
#
# COMPACT_ATOMS: atom_id res chain seq x y z
N MET A 1 8.80 5.12 12.33
CA MET A 1 8.09 6.27 11.73
C MET A 1 6.71 6.43 12.35
N ARG A 2 6.21 7.68 12.48
CA ARG A 2 4.81 7.97 12.88
C ARG A 2 4.36 9.28 12.25
N LEU A 3 3.28 9.23 11.46
CA LEU A 3 2.66 10.38 10.81
C LEU A 3 1.20 10.46 11.26
N GLU A 4 0.86 11.54 11.97
CA GLU A 4 -0.51 11.83 12.38
C GLU A 4 -1.26 12.46 11.20
N LEU A 5 -2.38 11.86 10.82
CA LEU A 5 -3.24 12.33 9.74
C LEU A 5 -4.61 12.70 10.29
N THR A 6 -5.47 13.27 9.46
CA THR A 6 -6.80 13.73 9.92
C THR A 6 -7.68 12.59 10.45
N ARG A 7 -7.57 11.39 9.86
CA ARG A 7 -8.49 10.26 10.15
C ARG A 7 -7.76 8.95 10.44
N SER A 8 -6.44 8.98 10.46
CA SER A 8 -5.62 7.79 10.65
C SER A 8 -4.23 8.18 11.10
N VAL A 9 -3.45 7.19 11.50
CA VAL A 9 -2.03 7.33 11.76
C VAL A 9 -1.28 6.34 10.88
N VAL A 10 -0.24 6.80 10.19
CA VAL A 10 0.70 5.89 9.53
C VAL A 10 1.89 5.70 10.44
N ARG A 11 2.17 4.47 10.84
CA ARG A 11 3.22 4.15 11.82
C ARG A 11 3.93 2.85 11.53
N SER A 12 5.07 2.67 12.18
CA SER A 12 5.77 1.38 12.18
C SER A 12 4.88 0.26 12.70
N TRP A 13 5.02 -0.94 12.12
CA TRP A 13 4.33 -2.14 12.56
C TRP A 13 4.74 -2.55 13.97
N GLN A 14 3.78 -3.02 14.76
CA GLN A 14 3.98 -3.52 16.13
C GLN A 14 3.58 -4.99 16.22
N PRO A 15 4.22 -5.80 17.08
CA PRO A 15 3.81 -7.20 17.30
C PRO A 15 2.36 -7.35 17.71
N SER A 16 1.82 -6.38 18.45
CA SER A 16 0.40 -6.33 18.87
C SER A 16 -0.58 -6.24 17.73
N ASP A 17 -0.15 -5.80 16.52
CA ASP A 17 -1.00 -5.66 15.34
C ASP A 17 -1.41 -7.03 14.76
N THR A 18 -0.73 -8.11 15.14
CA THR A 18 -0.92 -9.46 14.56
C THR A 18 -2.38 -9.89 14.56
N ARG A 19 -3.12 -9.66 15.64
CA ARG A 19 -4.53 -10.08 15.75
C ARG A 19 -5.48 -9.11 15.08
N THR A 20 -5.25 -7.82 15.23
CA THR A 20 -6.14 -6.79 14.69
C THR A 20 -6.14 -6.79 13.18
N ILE A 21 -4.96 -6.92 12.56
CA ILE A 21 -4.82 -6.88 11.11
C ILE A 21 -5.53 -8.04 10.40
N VAL A 22 -5.61 -9.22 11.01
CA VAL A 22 -6.27 -10.39 10.42
C VAL A 22 -7.75 -10.11 10.13
N ARG A 23 -8.44 -9.42 11.04
CA ARG A 23 -9.85 -9.06 10.86
C ARG A 23 -10.10 -8.27 9.57
N HIS A 24 -9.17 -7.39 9.21
CA HIS A 24 -9.25 -6.55 8.02
C HIS A 24 -8.66 -7.22 6.77
N ALA A 25 -7.58 -7.99 6.95
CA ALA A 25 -6.85 -8.65 5.87
C ALA A 25 -7.56 -9.90 5.35
N ASN A 26 -8.23 -10.69 6.22
CA ASN A 26 -8.95 -11.89 5.81
C ASN A 26 -10.29 -11.53 5.15
N ASN A 27 -10.22 -10.84 4.04
CA ASN A 27 -11.36 -10.34 3.28
C ASN A 27 -11.11 -10.54 1.79
N ARG A 28 -11.99 -11.30 1.11
CA ARG A 28 -11.84 -11.60 -0.32
C ARG A 28 -11.88 -10.33 -1.20
N GLN A 29 -12.64 -9.30 -0.84
CA GLN A 29 -12.71 -8.05 -1.60
C GLN A 29 -11.39 -7.27 -1.53
N VAL A 30 -10.72 -7.32 -0.38
CA VAL A 30 -9.37 -6.76 -0.22
C VAL A 30 -8.38 -7.57 -1.05
N TRP A 31 -8.38 -8.90 -0.90
CA TRP A 31 -7.48 -9.79 -1.63
C TRP A 31 -7.59 -9.66 -3.15
N LEU A 32 -8.80 -9.53 -3.70
CA LEU A 32 -9.03 -9.37 -5.14
C LEU A 32 -8.32 -8.15 -5.74
N MET A 33 -8.01 -7.15 -4.94
CA MET A 33 -7.36 -5.92 -5.37
C MET A 33 -5.84 -5.90 -5.13
N LEU A 34 -5.28 -6.99 -4.57
CA LEU A 34 -3.87 -7.10 -4.20
C LEU A 34 -3.15 -8.17 -5.01
N ARG A 35 -1.82 -8.16 -4.95
CA ARG A 35 -0.96 -9.19 -5.56
C ARG A 35 -1.10 -10.52 -4.79
N ASP A 36 -0.83 -11.65 -5.45
CA ASP A 36 -1.02 -12.98 -4.86
C ASP A 36 -0.06 -13.33 -3.71
N GLN A 37 1.03 -12.59 -3.55
CA GLN A 37 1.86 -12.66 -2.35
C GLN A 37 1.13 -12.28 -1.06
N PHE A 38 0.01 -11.55 -1.15
CA PHE A 38 -0.92 -11.34 -0.06
C PHE A 38 -1.88 -12.54 -0.01
N PRO A 39 -1.81 -13.39 1.02
CA PRO A 39 -2.53 -14.66 1.03
C PRO A 39 -4.04 -14.48 1.24
N HIS A 40 -4.81 -15.47 0.76
CA HIS A 40 -6.21 -15.61 1.11
C HIS A 40 -6.56 -17.11 1.16
N PRO A 41 -7.13 -17.62 2.27
CA PRO A 41 -7.44 -16.92 3.53
C PRO A 41 -6.22 -16.31 4.21
N TYR A 42 -6.40 -15.22 4.96
CA TYR A 42 -5.34 -14.56 5.71
C TYR A 42 -5.42 -14.97 7.18
N SER A 43 -4.35 -15.52 7.74
CA SER A 43 -4.28 -16.06 9.08
C SER A 43 -3.41 -15.24 10.04
N GLU A 44 -3.51 -15.50 11.35
CA GLU A 44 -2.59 -14.92 12.34
C GLU A 44 -1.13 -15.29 12.07
N ARG A 45 -0.87 -16.49 11.53
CA ARG A 45 0.47 -16.91 11.15
C ARG A 45 1.04 -16.04 10.02
N ASP A 46 0.22 -15.74 9.01
CA ASP A 46 0.63 -14.86 7.90
C ASP A 46 0.94 -13.46 8.42
N SER A 47 0.08 -12.93 9.29
CA SER A 47 0.28 -11.65 9.94
C SER A 47 1.57 -11.61 10.78
N ALA A 48 1.78 -12.60 11.64
CA ALA A 48 2.97 -12.68 12.49
C ALA A 48 4.25 -12.76 11.65
N THR A 49 4.24 -13.59 10.60
CA THR A 49 5.38 -13.75 9.68
C THR A 49 5.68 -12.44 8.95
N PHE A 50 4.64 -11.78 8.42
CA PHE A 50 4.79 -10.50 7.72
C PHE A 50 5.33 -9.42 8.66
N ILE A 51 4.74 -9.24 9.85
CA ILE A 51 5.14 -8.21 10.81
C ILE A 51 6.57 -8.45 11.30
N ALA A 52 6.94 -9.71 11.60
CA ALA A 52 8.31 -10.06 11.97
C ALA A 52 9.29 -9.68 10.85
N TYR A 53 8.96 -10.01 9.60
CA TYR A 53 9.80 -9.71 8.44
C TYR A 53 9.98 -8.20 8.24
N VAL A 54 8.89 -7.42 8.16
CA VAL A 54 8.99 -5.99 7.84
C VAL A 54 9.71 -5.18 8.93
N ARG A 55 9.65 -5.64 10.17
CA ARG A 55 10.36 -5.00 11.30
C ARG A 55 11.87 -5.21 11.27
N THR A 56 12.38 -6.16 10.51
CA THR A 56 13.83 -6.36 10.32
C THR A 56 14.39 -5.58 9.13
N GLN A 57 13.54 -5.02 8.29
CA GLN A 57 13.99 -4.34 7.07
C GLN A 57 14.65 -2.99 7.38
N GLN A 58 15.79 -2.73 6.73
CA GLN A 58 16.51 -1.46 6.78
C GLN A 58 16.85 -1.02 5.34
N PRO A 59 16.41 0.17 4.92
CA PRO A 59 15.53 1.09 5.66
C PRO A 59 14.11 0.54 5.85
N GLU A 60 13.39 1.07 6.85
CA GLU A 60 11.99 0.73 7.07
C GLU A 60 11.12 1.29 5.94
N THR A 61 10.48 0.42 5.17
CA THR A 61 9.67 0.80 4.00
C THR A 61 8.22 0.31 4.05
N SER A 62 7.80 -0.34 5.15
CA SER A 62 6.44 -0.87 5.30
C SER A 62 5.84 -0.40 6.62
N PHE A 63 4.63 0.13 6.56
CA PHE A 63 3.97 0.81 7.67
C PHE A 63 2.51 0.34 7.82
N ALA A 64 2.01 0.37 9.04
CA ALA A 64 0.60 0.18 9.33
C ALA A 64 -0.18 1.47 9.10
N ILE A 65 -1.40 1.33 8.59
CA ILE A 65 -2.43 2.38 8.64
C ILE A 65 -3.31 2.06 9.84
N GLU A 66 -3.17 2.87 10.88
CA GLU A 66 -3.97 2.77 12.11
C GLU A 66 -5.22 3.63 11.97
N VAL A 67 -6.37 3.06 12.29
CA VAL A 67 -7.67 3.75 12.37
C VAL A 67 -8.32 3.38 13.70
N ASP A 68 -8.79 4.36 14.44
CA ASP A 68 -9.45 4.19 15.74
C ASP A 68 -8.61 3.34 16.74
N GLY A 69 -7.28 3.49 16.69
CA GLY A 69 -6.32 2.81 17.58
C GLY A 69 -5.91 1.39 17.16
N GLU A 70 -6.40 0.88 16.03
CA GLU A 70 -6.08 -0.45 15.53
C GLU A 70 -5.44 -0.39 14.12
N ALA A 71 -4.50 -1.29 13.84
CA ALA A 71 -3.98 -1.48 12.50
C ALA A 71 -5.10 -2.02 11.59
N ALA A 72 -5.59 -1.18 10.68
CA ALA A 72 -6.69 -1.48 9.77
C ALA A 72 -6.26 -1.65 8.31
N GLY A 73 -4.98 -1.42 8.01
CA GLY A 73 -4.43 -1.53 6.68
C GLY A 73 -2.90 -1.43 6.68
N GLY A 74 -2.33 -1.40 5.50
CA GLY A 74 -0.90 -1.26 5.31
C GLY A 74 -0.54 -0.39 4.11
N ILE A 75 0.60 0.27 4.19
CA ILE A 75 1.18 1.05 3.11
C ILE A 75 2.69 0.81 3.08
N GLY A 76 3.27 0.67 1.91
CA GLY A 76 4.69 0.38 1.80
C GLY A 76 5.30 0.84 0.49
N LEU A 77 6.61 0.87 0.47
CA LEU A 77 7.44 1.27 -0.65
C LEU A 77 8.38 0.13 -1.03
N LYS A 78 8.49 -0.12 -2.31
CA LYS A 78 9.56 -0.94 -2.88
C LYS A 78 10.55 0.01 -3.52
N LEU A 79 11.66 0.27 -2.82
CA LEU A 79 12.76 1.07 -3.35
C LEU A 79 13.42 0.33 -4.51
N HIS A 80 13.71 1.03 -5.58
CA HIS A 80 14.49 0.52 -6.69
C HIS A 80 15.99 0.70 -6.42
N THR A 81 16.79 0.01 -7.20
CA THR A 81 18.25 0.01 -7.08
C THR A 81 18.90 0.40 -8.39
N ASP A 82 20.23 0.48 -8.41
CA ASP A 82 21.03 0.79 -9.60
C ASP A 82 20.65 2.16 -10.20
N ILE A 83 20.41 2.24 -11.48
CA ILE A 83 20.07 3.49 -12.19
C ILE A 83 18.70 4.03 -11.77
N GLU A 84 17.81 3.15 -11.33
CA GLU A 84 16.44 3.48 -10.91
C GLU A 84 16.33 3.81 -9.40
N ARG A 85 17.46 3.91 -8.68
CA ARG A 85 17.50 4.16 -7.22
C ARG A 85 16.81 5.44 -6.75
N VAL A 86 16.45 6.30 -7.68
CA VAL A 86 15.68 7.54 -7.45
C VAL A 86 14.17 7.31 -7.48
N SER A 87 13.72 6.06 -7.66
CA SER A 87 12.32 5.68 -7.82
C SER A 87 11.88 4.65 -6.79
N ALA A 88 10.60 4.67 -6.43
CA ALA A 88 9.97 3.63 -5.62
C ALA A 88 8.56 3.31 -6.12
N GLU A 89 8.15 2.04 -6.01
CA GLU A 89 6.75 1.65 -6.17
C GLU A 89 6.05 1.72 -4.80
N ILE A 90 4.93 2.44 -4.73
CA ILE A 90 4.07 2.48 -3.54
C ILE A 90 2.93 1.49 -3.69
N GLY A 91 2.66 0.74 -2.62
CA GLY A 91 1.52 -0.15 -2.51
C GLY A 91 0.79 0.07 -1.20
N TYR A 92 -0.53 -0.11 -1.19
CA TYR A 92 -1.35 0.08 0.01
C TYR A 92 -2.62 -0.76 -0.06
N TRP A 93 -3.19 -1.00 1.10
CA TRP A 93 -4.50 -1.61 1.26
C TRP A 93 -5.14 -1.14 2.57
N LEU A 94 -6.46 -1.26 2.66
CA LEU A 94 -7.22 -0.86 3.83
C LEU A 94 -8.40 -1.83 4.01
N GLY A 95 -8.75 -2.13 5.23
CA GLY A 95 -9.93 -2.92 5.57
C GLY A 95 -11.21 -2.31 4.99
N GLN A 96 -12.11 -3.16 4.51
CA GLN A 96 -13.31 -2.76 3.77
C GLN A 96 -14.20 -1.79 4.56
N ASP A 97 -14.29 -1.95 5.88
CA ASP A 97 -15.11 -1.10 6.76
C ASP A 97 -14.65 0.38 6.78
N HIS A 98 -13.45 0.63 6.30
CA HIS A 98 -12.86 1.98 6.28
C HIS A 98 -12.80 2.60 4.88
N TRP A 99 -13.32 1.90 3.85
CA TRP A 99 -13.33 2.42 2.47
C TRP A 99 -14.22 3.67 2.32
N GLY A 100 -13.94 4.46 1.31
CA GLY A 100 -14.72 5.68 1.00
C GLY A 100 -14.46 6.88 1.92
N ARG A 101 -13.68 6.74 2.99
CA ARG A 101 -13.44 7.78 4.00
C ARG A 101 -12.25 8.70 3.69
N GLY A 102 -11.56 8.51 2.57
CA GLY A 102 -10.39 9.32 2.16
C GLY A 102 -9.07 8.94 2.82
N ILE A 103 -9.06 7.96 3.72
CA ILE A 103 -7.89 7.53 4.52
C ILE A 103 -6.70 7.16 3.63
N CYS A 104 -6.91 6.29 2.62
CA CYS A 104 -5.81 5.89 1.72
C CYS A 104 -5.22 7.06 0.95
N ALA A 105 -6.03 8.02 0.47
CA ALA A 105 -5.52 9.15 -0.30
C ALA A 105 -4.62 10.06 0.56
N GLU A 106 -5.01 10.26 1.81
CA GLU A 106 -4.23 11.02 2.79
C GLU A 106 -2.94 10.30 3.15
N ALA A 107 -3.02 8.98 3.43
CA ALA A 107 -1.86 8.14 3.73
C ALA A 107 -0.86 8.08 2.56
N VAL A 108 -1.33 7.87 1.33
CA VAL A 108 -0.48 7.86 0.13
C VAL A 108 0.26 9.19 -0.03
N ARG A 109 -0.44 10.31 0.10
CA ARG A 109 0.19 11.64 0.00
C ARG A 109 1.27 11.84 1.06
N ALA A 110 0.96 11.51 2.32
CA ALA A 110 1.88 11.70 3.44
C ALA A 110 3.11 10.78 3.33
N VAL A 111 2.93 9.51 2.96
CA VAL A 111 4.03 8.57 2.76
C VAL A 111 4.86 8.92 1.54
N THR A 112 4.26 9.45 0.47
CA THR A 112 5.02 9.94 -0.70
C THR A 112 5.94 11.08 -0.30
N ALA A 113 5.44 12.09 0.42
CA ALA A 113 6.25 13.21 0.90
C ALA A 113 7.39 12.73 1.81
N PHE A 114 7.07 11.88 2.78
CA PHE A 114 8.08 11.26 3.65
C PHE A 114 9.16 10.51 2.84
N ALA A 115 8.75 9.72 1.83
CA ALA A 115 9.66 8.87 1.06
C ALA A 115 10.63 9.70 0.19
N VAL A 116 10.15 10.78 -0.39
CA VAL A 116 10.97 11.73 -1.17
C VAL A 116 12.11 12.26 -0.33
N ASP A 117 11.81 12.71 0.87
CA ASP A 117 12.82 13.27 1.78
C ASP A 117 13.74 12.19 2.36
N ALA A 118 13.15 11.10 2.88
CA ALA A 118 13.89 10.06 3.60
C ALA A 118 14.79 9.21 2.70
N TYR A 119 14.41 9.01 1.43
CA TYR A 119 15.13 8.12 0.51
C TYR A 119 15.68 8.85 -0.73
N SER A 120 15.63 10.19 -0.75
CA SER A 120 16.11 11.01 -1.88
C SER A 120 15.51 10.60 -3.22
N LEU A 121 14.18 10.35 -3.23
CA LEU A 121 13.47 9.94 -4.43
C LEU A 121 13.05 11.17 -5.26
N THR A 122 13.07 11.02 -6.57
CA THR A 122 12.52 12.01 -7.51
C THR A 122 11.21 11.53 -8.12
N ARG A 123 10.87 10.22 -7.90
CA ARG A 123 9.70 9.59 -8.45
C ARG A 123 9.12 8.54 -7.51
N VAL A 124 7.80 8.57 -7.33
CA VAL A 124 7.05 7.46 -6.71
C VAL A 124 5.93 7.07 -7.67
N PHE A 125 5.74 5.76 -7.90
CA PHE A 125 4.72 5.27 -8.80
C PHE A 125 3.90 4.14 -8.18
N ALA A 126 2.72 3.87 -8.72
CA ALA A 126 1.83 2.80 -8.32
C ALA A 126 1.25 2.09 -9.54
N VAL A 127 0.98 0.79 -9.40
CA VAL A 127 0.49 -0.06 -10.49
C VAL A 127 -0.77 -0.81 -10.05
N PRO A 128 -1.92 -0.11 -9.89
CA PRO A 128 -3.20 -0.76 -9.57
C PRO A 128 -3.75 -1.55 -10.77
N PHE A 129 -4.58 -2.57 -10.49
CA PHE A 129 -5.40 -3.18 -11.55
C PHE A 129 -6.32 -2.13 -12.18
N ALA A 130 -6.49 -2.16 -13.49
CA ALA A 130 -7.27 -1.15 -14.22
C ALA A 130 -8.75 -1.10 -13.78
N HIS A 131 -9.30 -2.24 -13.35
CA HIS A 131 -10.66 -2.33 -12.83
C HIS A 131 -10.80 -1.86 -11.36
N ASN A 132 -9.70 -1.65 -10.64
CA ASN A 132 -9.71 -1.09 -9.29
C ASN A 132 -9.84 0.43 -9.36
N THR A 133 -11.03 0.89 -9.75
CA THR A 133 -11.31 2.33 -9.90
C THR A 133 -11.18 3.10 -8.58
N ALA A 134 -11.40 2.44 -7.45
CA ALA A 134 -11.23 3.04 -6.13
C ALA A 134 -9.76 3.41 -5.88
N SER A 135 -8.82 2.49 -6.17
CA SER A 135 -7.38 2.77 -6.06
C SER A 135 -6.93 3.86 -7.05
N CYS A 136 -7.44 3.85 -8.29
CA CYS A 136 -7.15 4.91 -9.25
C CYS A 136 -7.53 6.30 -8.70
N ARG A 137 -8.74 6.43 -8.14
CA ARG A 137 -9.21 7.68 -7.51
C ARG A 137 -8.38 8.08 -6.28
N VAL A 138 -7.91 7.12 -5.50
CA VAL A 138 -7.00 7.39 -4.37
C VAL A 138 -5.71 8.03 -4.87
N LEU A 139 -5.11 7.48 -5.91
CA LEU A 139 -3.87 7.98 -6.51
C LEU A 139 -4.06 9.38 -7.10
N GLU A 140 -5.11 9.60 -7.87
CA GLU A 140 -5.46 10.93 -8.42
C GLU A 140 -5.64 11.97 -7.31
N LYS A 141 -6.37 11.65 -6.24
CA LYS A 141 -6.52 12.52 -5.08
C LYS A 141 -5.22 12.78 -4.32
N ALA A 142 -4.27 11.84 -4.38
CA ALA A 142 -2.95 12.00 -3.77
C ALA A 142 -1.97 12.78 -4.67
N GLY A 143 -2.39 13.20 -5.88
CA GLY A 143 -1.59 13.98 -6.81
C GLY A 143 -0.80 13.16 -7.84
N TYR A 144 -1.10 11.87 -7.98
CA TYR A 144 -0.51 11.03 -9.02
C TYR A 144 -1.21 11.24 -10.35
N VAL A 145 -0.46 11.16 -11.43
CA VAL A 145 -0.93 11.30 -12.81
C VAL A 145 -0.89 9.94 -13.50
N LEU A 146 -1.95 9.61 -14.25
CA LEU A 146 -1.98 8.41 -15.09
C LEU A 146 -0.98 8.57 -16.24
N GLU A 147 0.00 7.68 -16.32
CA GLU A 147 1.03 7.66 -17.36
C GLU A 147 0.75 6.65 -18.48
N GLY A 148 -0.04 5.61 -18.18
CA GLY A 148 -0.38 4.61 -19.20
C GLY A 148 -1.19 3.43 -18.69
N THR A 149 -1.62 2.59 -19.63
CA THR A 149 -2.28 1.32 -19.35
C THR A 149 -1.45 0.17 -19.90
N MET A 150 -1.09 -0.74 -19.03
CA MET A 150 -0.40 -1.99 -19.39
C MET A 150 -1.46 -3.06 -19.65
N ARG A 151 -1.73 -3.31 -20.92
CA ARG A 151 -2.78 -4.25 -21.34
C ARG A 151 -2.34 -5.69 -21.07
N ARG A 152 -3.26 -6.49 -20.47
CA ARG A 152 -3.08 -7.93 -20.21
C ARG A 152 -1.78 -8.25 -19.45
N SER A 153 -1.42 -7.40 -18.52
CA SER A 153 -0.11 -7.42 -17.85
C SER A 153 -0.08 -8.22 -16.55
N ALA A 154 -1.24 -8.68 -16.06
CA ALA A 154 -1.32 -9.44 -14.82
C ALA A 154 -2.39 -10.54 -14.89
N ILE A 155 -2.29 -11.50 -13.98
CA ILE A 155 -3.34 -12.49 -13.72
C ILE A 155 -3.82 -12.29 -12.30
N LYS A 156 -5.15 -12.23 -12.11
CA LYS A 156 -5.76 -12.23 -10.79
C LYS A 156 -7.00 -13.11 -10.77
N ASP A 157 -7.09 -14.01 -9.77
CA ASP A 157 -8.21 -14.95 -9.62
C ASP A 157 -8.52 -15.70 -10.94
N GLY A 158 -7.46 -16.18 -11.63
CA GLY A 158 -7.55 -16.92 -12.90
C GLY A 158 -7.87 -16.07 -14.13
N ARG A 159 -7.99 -14.75 -14.00
CA ARG A 159 -8.31 -13.83 -15.11
C ARG A 159 -7.14 -12.96 -15.47
N VAL A 160 -6.88 -12.84 -16.77
CA VAL A 160 -5.90 -11.86 -17.29
C VAL A 160 -6.54 -10.48 -17.22
N VAL A 161 -5.83 -9.54 -16.60
CA VAL A 161 -6.30 -8.17 -16.34
C VAL A 161 -5.27 -7.13 -16.80
N ASP A 162 -5.77 -5.94 -17.04
CA ASP A 162 -4.94 -4.77 -17.33
C ASP A 162 -4.50 -4.12 -16.02
N GLN A 163 -3.38 -3.41 -16.06
CA GLN A 163 -2.90 -2.55 -14.99
C GLN A 163 -2.76 -1.12 -15.49
N LYS A 164 -2.82 -0.15 -14.58
CA LYS A 164 -2.53 1.26 -14.87
C LYS A 164 -1.25 1.67 -14.17
N LEU A 165 -0.47 2.51 -14.82
CA LEU A 165 0.72 3.11 -14.25
C LEU A 165 0.39 4.55 -13.86
N TYR A 166 0.47 4.85 -12.58
CA TYR A 166 0.33 6.19 -12.02
C TYR A 166 1.67 6.66 -11.46
N GLY A 167 2.12 7.85 -11.83
CA GLY A 167 3.35 8.45 -11.38
C GLY A 167 3.14 9.74 -10.58
N TRP A 168 3.96 9.94 -9.57
CA TRP A 168 4.19 11.20 -8.88
C TRP A 168 5.66 11.58 -9.08
N VAL A 169 5.95 12.83 -9.44
CA VAL A 169 7.32 13.35 -9.68
C VAL A 169 7.53 14.60 -8.86
N LEU A 170 8.77 14.76 -8.35
CA LEU A 170 9.21 15.95 -7.62
C LEU A 170 9.30 17.16 -8.56
#